data_7781b6a364de4e517ea9514de8b8ea5b
#
_entry.id   7781b6a364de4e517ea9514de8b8ea5b
#
_cell.length_a   1.000
_cell.length_b   1.000
_cell.length_c   1.000
_cell.angle_alpha   90.00
_cell.angle_beta   90.00
_cell.angle_gamma   90.00
#
_symmetry.space_group_name_H-M   'P 1'
#
loop_
_entity.id
_entity.type
_entity.pdbx_description
1 polymer ?
#
loop_
_entity_poly.entity_id
_entity_poly.type
_entity_poly.pdbx_seq_one_letter_code
_entity_poly.pdbx_strand_id
1 'polypeptide(L)'
;LQIMIANYHTHTWRCRHADGTEREYVERAIEGGLKILGFSDHSPYPFPDGYDSGMRMRLDQVEGYVDTVLALKKEYDKDIEIHLGLETEYFPRFWDQLIDFLSDYPFEYFVLGQHSLGNEIEKILYSGHGTTDGSYLKQYVDQCLAGIDTGKYLYLAHPDLFLFNGDEA
;
A
#
# COMPACT_ATOMS: atom_id res chain seq x y z
N LEU A 1 3.74 23.98 -16.75
CA LEU A 1 3.01 22.93 -16.03
C LEU A 1 3.82 21.64 -16.15
N GLN A 2 4.26 21.11 -15.01
CA GLN A 2 4.93 19.81 -14.98
C GLN A 2 3.86 18.75 -15.18
N ILE A 3 3.92 17.99 -16.27
CA ILE A 3 2.96 16.93 -16.56
C ILE A 3 3.41 15.70 -15.75
N MET A 4 2.54 15.17 -14.90
CA MET A 4 2.76 13.89 -14.23
C MET A 4 2.73 12.78 -15.30
N ILE A 5 3.80 11.99 -15.37
CA ILE A 5 3.94 10.94 -16.38
C ILE A 5 3.52 9.58 -15.80
N ALA A 6 3.78 9.35 -14.53
CA ALA A 6 3.55 8.08 -13.84
C ALA A 6 2.94 8.29 -12.45
N ASN A 7 2.10 7.37 -12.04
CA ASN A 7 1.61 7.25 -10.67
C ASN A 7 1.65 5.77 -10.25
N TYR A 8 2.37 5.46 -9.19
CA TYR A 8 2.49 4.10 -8.62
C TYR A 8 1.75 3.93 -7.29
N HIS A 9 1.00 4.96 -6.85
CA HIS A 9 0.29 4.93 -5.58
C HIS A 9 -1.19 5.25 -5.80
N THR A 10 -1.99 4.21 -6.05
CA THR A 10 -3.41 4.33 -6.42
C THR A 10 -4.24 3.32 -5.65
N HIS A 11 -5.27 3.80 -4.96
CA HIS A 11 -6.23 3.00 -4.22
C HIS A 11 -7.58 2.97 -4.92
N THR A 12 -8.28 1.85 -4.80
CA THR A 12 -9.64 1.64 -5.30
C THR A 12 -10.62 1.38 -4.17
N TRP A 13 -11.88 1.13 -4.48
CA TRP A 13 -12.90 0.77 -3.49
C TRP A 13 -12.52 -0.42 -2.59
N ARG A 14 -11.53 -1.25 -3.01
CA ARG A 14 -11.11 -2.45 -2.27
C ARG A 14 -10.44 -2.14 -0.95
N CYS A 15 -9.78 -0.99 -0.83
CA CYS A 15 -9.21 -0.55 0.45
C CYS A 15 -10.26 -0.06 1.46
N ARG A 16 -11.55 0.01 1.07
CA ARG A 16 -12.70 0.40 1.90
C ARG A 16 -12.72 1.85 2.39
N HIS A 17 -11.80 2.69 1.94
CA HIS A 17 -11.76 4.11 2.24
C HIS A 17 -11.41 4.98 1.02
N ALA A 18 -11.41 4.38 -0.16
CA ALA A 18 -11.43 5.07 -1.44
C ALA A 18 -12.65 4.65 -2.25
N ASP A 19 -13.03 5.47 -3.21
CA ASP A 19 -14.12 5.21 -4.14
C ASP A 19 -13.57 4.90 -5.54
N GLY A 20 -14.40 4.33 -6.40
CA GLY A 20 -14.07 4.05 -7.79
C GLY A 20 -13.46 2.67 -8.01
N THR A 21 -13.75 2.15 -9.20
CA THR A 21 -13.26 0.86 -9.68
C THR A 21 -11.89 1.01 -10.36
N GLU A 22 -11.17 -0.09 -10.50
CA GLU A 22 -9.90 -0.13 -11.22
C GLU A 22 -10.03 0.43 -12.64
N ARG A 23 -11.14 0.15 -13.34
CA ARG A 23 -11.42 0.67 -14.69
C ARG A 23 -11.56 2.20 -14.70
N GLU A 24 -12.31 2.76 -13.77
CA GLU A 24 -12.49 4.21 -13.67
C GLU A 24 -11.14 4.92 -13.44
N TYR A 25 -10.25 4.33 -12.64
CA TYR A 25 -8.91 4.87 -12.45
C TYR A 25 -8.06 4.83 -13.72
N VAL A 26 -8.12 3.72 -14.50
CA VAL A 26 -7.42 3.62 -15.78
C VAL A 26 -7.91 4.69 -16.76
N GLU A 27 -9.22 4.82 -16.92
CA GLU A 27 -9.82 5.78 -17.85
C GLU A 27 -9.49 7.22 -17.45
N ARG A 28 -9.55 7.55 -16.16
CA ARG A 28 -9.14 8.85 -15.65
C ARG A 28 -7.65 9.15 -15.80
N ALA A 29 -6.80 8.12 -15.62
CA ALA A 29 -5.37 8.25 -15.84
C ALA A 29 -5.05 8.59 -17.31
N ILE A 30 -5.70 7.92 -18.25
CA ILE A 30 -5.58 8.17 -19.70
C ILE A 30 -6.06 9.59 -20.03
N GLU A 31 -7.24 9.99 -19.55
CA GLU A 31 -7.78 11.35 -19.72
C GLU A 31 -6.83 12.42 -19.16
N GLY A 32 -6.19 12.14 -18.01
CA GLY A 32 -5.20 13.00 -17.38
C GLY A 32 -3.83 13.04 -18.08
N GLY A 33 -3.62 12.18 -19.09
CA GLY A 33 -2.38 12.13 -19.86
C GLY A 33 -1.25 11.33 -19.23
N LEU A 34 -1.53 10.53 -18.17
CA LEU A 34 -0.56 9.58 -17.61
C LEU A 34 -0.13 8.56 -18.66
N LYS A 35 1.11 8.11 -18.55
CA LYS A 35 1.70 7.06 -19.38
C LYS A 35 1.86 5.74 -18.62
N ILE A 36 1.96 5.83 -17.29
CA ILE A 36 2.15 4.68 -16.40
C ILE A 36 1.19 4.82 -15.22
N LEU A 37 0.43 3.78 -14.94
CA LEU A 37 -0.45 3.66 -13.79
C LEU A 37 -0.12 2.38 -13.02
N GLY A 38 0.32 2.50 -11.79
CA GLY A 38 0.48 1.39 -10.87
C GLY A 38 -0.68 1.35 -9.87
N PHE A 39 -1.32 0.20 -9.75
CA PHE A 39 -2.28 -0.08 -8.70
C PHE A 39 -1.55 -0.52 -7.43
N SER A 40 -1.94 0.02 -6.29
CA SER A 40 -1.31 -0.25 -5.00
C SER A 40 -2.33 -0.23 -3.86
N ASP A 41 -3.45 -0.92 -4.03
CA ASP A 41 -4.41 -1.05 -2.93
C ASP A 41 -3.74 -1.63 -1.67
N HIS A 42 -4.28 -1.31 -0.49
CA HIS A 42 -3.76 -1.83 0.76
C HIS A 42 -3.80 -3.35 0.79
N SER A 43 -2.64 -3.95 1.02
CA SER A 43 -2.50 -5.40 1.04
C SER A 43 -3.34 -6.02 2.14
N PRO A 44 -3.97 -7.17 1.89
CA PRO A 44 -4.56 -7.96 2.96
C PRO A 44 -3.46 -8.50 3.86
N TYR A 45 -3.80 -8.77 5.11
CA TYR A 45 -2.92 -9.48 6.03
C TYR A 45 -3.63 -10.72 6.58
N PRO A 46 -2.92 -11.85 6.70
CA PRO A 46 -3.46 -13.07 7.29
C PRO A 46 -3.51 -12.94 8.82
N PHE A 47 -4.29 -11.96 9.30
CA PHE A 47 -4.46 -11.74 10.73
C PHE A 47 -5.18 -12.90 11.40
N PRO A 48 -4.81 -13.24 12.64
CA PRO A 48 -5.45 -14.33 13.39
C PRO A 48 -6.88 -13.97 13.79
N ASP A 49 -7.60 -15.00 14.25
CA ASP A 49 -8.91 -14.88 14.92
C ASP A 49 -10.00 -14.21 14.07
N GLY A 50 -9.86 -14.25 12.73
CA GLY A 50 -10.83 -13.64 11.82
C GLY A 50 -10.92 -12.14 11.90
N TYR A 51 -9.86 -11.47 12.36
CA TYR A 51 -9.81 -10.01 12.37
C TYR A 51 -9.98 -9.46 10.95
N ASP A 52 -11.03 -8.66 10.75
CA ASP A 52 -11.33 -7.97 9.49
C ASP A 52 -10.96 -6.49 9.62
N SER A 53 -9.92 -6.09 8.91
CA SER A 53 -9.50 -4.70 8.85
C SER A 53 -10.47 -3.87 8.01
N GLY A 54 -10.87 -2.71 8.52
CA GLY A 54 -11.65 -1.72 7.75
C GLY A 54 -10.85 -0.89 6.75
N MET A 55 -9.53 -1.10 6.67
CA MET A 55 -8.59 -0.24 5.92
C MET A 55 -7.96 -0.92 4.71
N ARG A 56 -8.28 -2.19 4.44
CA ARG A 56 -7.62 -2.99 3.40
C ARG A 56 -8.54 -4.02 2.79
N MET A 57 -8.17 -4.54 1.62
CA MET A 57 -8.89 -5.67 1.03
C MET A 57 -8.77 -6.91 1.92
N ARG A 58 -9.75 -7.82 1.80
CA ARG A 58 -9.69 -9.13 2.44
C ARG A 58 -8.87 -10.11 1.61
N LEU A 59 -8.38 -11.18 2.25
CA LEU A 59 -7.63 -12.24 1.58
C LEU A 59 -8.41 -12.84 0.39
N ASP A 60 -9.72 -13.02 0.54
CA ASP A 60 -10.60 -13.58 -0.51
C ASP A 60 -10.85 -12.63 -1.70
N GLN A 61 -10.39 -11.40 -1.64
CA GLN A 61 -10.53 -10.40 -2.71
C GLN A 61 -9.28 -10.29 -3.60
N VAL A 62 -8.15 -10.89 -3.19
CA VAL A 62 -6.87 -10.75 -3.89
C VAL A 62 -6.93 -11.31 -5.31
N GLU A 63 -7.47 -12.51 -5.48
CA GLU A 63 -7.62 -13.12 -6.81
C GLU A 63 -8.42 -12.20 -7.76
N GLY A 64 -9.56 -11.72 -7.31
CA GLY A 64 -10.39 -10.79 -8.10
C GLY A 64 -9.71 -9.45 -8.38
N TYR A 65 -8.85 -8.95 -7.49
CA TYR A 65 -8.04 -7.76 -7.72
C TYR A 65 -7.00 -8.01 -8.82
N VAL A 66 -6.24 -9.08 -8.68
CA VAL A 66 -5.22 -9.48 -9.65
C VAL A 66 -5.82 -9.68 -11.04
N ASP A 67 -6.88 -10.46 -11.14
CA ASP A 67 -7.57 -10.73 -12.42
C ASP A 67 -8.07 -9.45 -13.08
N THR A 68 -8.65 -8.54 -12.29
CA THR A 68 -9.16 -7.26 -12.80
C THR A 68 -8.03 -6.40 -13.35
N VAL A 69 -6.95 -6.21 -12.60
CA VAL A 69 -5.82 -5.38 -13.04
C VAL A 69 -5.12 -5.96 -14.25
N LEU A 70 -4.90 -7.29 -14.29
CA LEU A 70 -4.29 -7.96 -15.45
C LEU A 70 -5.18 -7.90 -16.70
N ALA A 71 -6.50 -7.99 -16.55
CA ALA A 71 -7.42 -7.81 -17.67
C ALA A 71 -7.36 -6.38 -18.23
N LEU A 72 -7.35 -5.36 -17.35
CA LEU A 72 -7.21 -3.96 -17.75
C LEU A 72 -5.84 -3.68 -18.39
N LYS A 73 -4.77 -4.24 -17.84
CA LYS A 73 -3.42 -4.15 -18.42
C LYS A 73 -3.39 -4.64 -19.86
N LYS A 74 -4.10 -5.71 -20.15
CA LYS A 74 -4.21 -6.26 -21.52
C LYS A 74 -5.14 -5.43 -22.42
N GLU A 75 -6.25 -4.93 -21.87
CA GLU A 75 -7.26 -4.16 -22.62
C GLU A 75 -6.71 -2.82 -23.09
N TYR A 76 -5.95 -2.14 -22.22
CA TYR A 76 -5.42 -0.78 -22.45
C TYR A 76 -3.93 -0.75 -22.83
N ASP A 77 -3.36 -1.87 -23.31
CA ASP A 77 -1.92 -2.03 -23.57
C ASP A 77 -1.32 -0.99 -24.55
N LYS A 78 -2.18 -0.38 -25.39
CA LYS A 78 -1.79 0.66 -26.36
C LYS A 78 -1.96 2.09 -25.86
N ASP A 79 -2.68 2.27 -24.76
CA ASP A 79 -3.07 3.58 -24.26
C ASP A 79 -2.25 3.98 -23.04
N ILE A 80 -2.00 3.03 -22.11
CA ILE A 80 -1.30 3.26 -20.86
C ILE A 80 -0.60 1.98 -20.37
N GLU A 81 0.58 2.12 -19.80
CA GLU A 81 1.27 1.02 -19.13
C GLU A 81 0.70 0.84 -17.71
N ILE A 82 0.21 -0.37 -17.40
CA ILE A 82 -0.40 -0.67 -16.11
C ILE A 82 0.47 -1.64 -15.33
N HIS A 83 0.68 -1.39 -14.03
CA HIS A 83 1.42 -2.24 -13.11
C HIS A 83 0.56 -2.71 -11.95
N LEU A 84 0.73 -3.98 -11.59
CA LEU A 84 0.06 -4.63 -10.46
C LEU A 84 0.95 -4.61 -9.23
N GLY A 85 0.56 -3.87 -8.21
CA GLY A 85 1.26 -3.77 -6.96
C GLY A 85 0.32 -3.72 -5.76
N LEU A 86 0.89 -3.50 -4.58
CA LEU A 86 0.19 -3.28 -3.33
C LEU A 86 0.91 -2.24 -2.48
N GLU A 87 0.17 -1.42 -1.74
CA GLU A 87 0.72 -0.72 -0.58
C GLU A 87 0.67 -1.63 0.63
N THR A 88 1.83 -1.82 1.24
CA THR A 88 1.99 -2.84 2.27
C THR A 88 2.81 -2.27 3.43
N GLU A 89 2.26 -2.31 4.64
CA GLU A 89 3.05 -2.03 5.83
C GLU A 89 4.06 -3.17 6.08
N TYR A 90 5.12 -2.86 6.80
CA TYR A 90 5.98 -3.87 7.37
C TYR A 90 5.54 -4.18 8.80
N PHE A 91 4.89 -5.35 8.98
CA PHE A 91 4.53 -5.88 10.29
C PHE A 91 5.39 -7.11 10.59
N PRO A 92 6.47 -6.97 11.37
CA PRO A 92 7.44 -8.06 11.58
C PRO A 92 6.80 -9.39 11.95
N ARG A 93 5.77 -9.35 12.79
CA ARG A 93 5.05 -10.54 13.28
C ARG A 93 4.33 -11.32 12.18
N PHE A 94 3.87 -10.65 11.13
CA PHE A 94 3.02 -11.23 10.09
C PHE A 94 3.66 -11.20 8.70
N TRP A 95 4.86 -10.66 8.60
CA TRP A 95 5.52 -10.40 7.31
C TRP A 95 5.75 -11.66 6.49
N ASP A 96 6.34 -12.69 7.10
CA ASP A 96 6.66 -13.92 6.37
C ASP A 96 5.40 -14.62 5.86
N GLN A 97 4.33 -14.65 6.67
CA GLN A 97 3.05 -15.22 6.26
C GLN A 97 2.40 -14.43 5.11
N LEU A 98 2.52 -13.11 5.14
CA LEU A 98 2.02 -12.26 4.05
C LEU A 98 2.78 -12.52 2.76
N ILE A 99 4.10 -12.51 2.81
CA ILE A 99 4.94 -12.72 1.61
C ILE A 99 4.74 -14.12 1.03
N ASP A 100 4.62 -15.14 1.86
CA ASP A 100 4.29 -16.50 1.44
C ASP A 100 2.95 -16.52 0.67
N PHE A 101 1.90 -15.94 1.27
CA PHE A 101 0.58 -15.83 0.63
C PHE A 101 0.62 -15.04 -0.69
N LEU A 102 1.33 -13.92 -0.75
CA LEU A 102 1.40 -13.08 -1.95
C LEU A 102 2.27 -13.69 -3.05
N SER A 103 3.13 -14.66 -2.72
CA SER A 103 4.02 -15.32 -3.70
C SER A 103 3.27 -16.12 -4.76
N ASP A 104 2.03 -16.50 -4.50
CA ASP A 104 1.16 -17.19 -5.46
C ASP A 104 0.60 -16.26 -6.56
N TYR A 105 0.83 -14.94 -6.44
CA TYR A 105 0.30 -13.94 -7.36
C TYR A 105 1.41 -13.14 -8.06
N PRO A 106 1.19 -12.65 -9.29
CA PRO A 106 2.21 -11.98 -10.09
C PRO A 106 2.35 -10.49 -9.74
N PHE A 107 2.48 -10.13 -8.47
CA PHE A 107 2.74 -8.75 -8.07
C PHE A 107 4.09 -8.28 -8.58
N GLU A 108 4.12 -7.09 -9.19
CA GLU A 108 5.31 -6.51 -9.79
C GLU A 108 6.09 -5.62 -8.81
N TYR A 109 5.41 -5.01 -7.82
CA TYR A 109 6.03 -4.12 -6.83
C TYR A 109 5.20 -3.99 -5.56
N PHE A 110 5.88 -3.55 -4.50
CA PHE A 110 5.24 -3.09 -3.26
C PHE A 110 5.67 -1.67 -2.93
N VAL A 111 4.75 -0.89 -2.36
CA VAL A 111 5.00 0.43 -1.77
C VAL A 111 4.93 0.28 -0.26
N LEU A 112 5.93 0.77 0.47
CA LEU A 112 5.90 0.77 1.94
C LEU A 112 5.10 1.97 2.43
N GLY A 113 3.90 1.75 2.94
CA GLY A 113 3.13 2.76 3.66
C GLY A 113 2.97 2.33 5.12
N GLN A 114 3.71 2.94 6.04
CA GLN A 114 3.70 2.50 7.44
C GLN A 114 2.68 3.29 8.25
N HIS A 115 1.47 2.74 8.38
CA HIS A 115 0.33 3.39 9.04
C HIS A 115 0.23 3.08 10.54
N SER A 116 0.73 1.93 10.99
CA SER A 116 0.62 1.51 12.38
C SER A 116 1.95 1.03 12.95
N LEU A 117 2.25 1.41 14.17
CA LEU A 117 3.39 0.87 14.91
C LEU A 117 3.10 -0.55 15.39
N GLY A 118 4.14 -1.41 15.34
CA GLY A 118 4.01 -2.83 15.63
C GLY A 118 3.17 -3.51 14.57
N ASN A 119 1.86 -3.46 14.72
CA ASN A 119 0.87 -3.91 13.74
C ASN A 119 -0.51 -3.30 14.07
N GLU A 120 -1.47 -3.52 13.17
CA GLU A 120 -2.82 -2.98 13.28
C GLU A 120 -3.62 -3.58 14.46
N ILE A 121 -3.36 -4.83 14.83
CA ILE A 121 -4.11 -5.52 15.90
C ILE A 121 -3.72 -4.98 17.27
N GLU A 122 -2.44 -4.74 17.49
CA GLU A 122 -1.90 -4.28 18.78
C GLU A 122 -2.33 -2.85 19.11
N LYS A 123 -2.68 -2.04 18.09
CA LYS A 123 -3.19 -0.67 18.24
C LYS A 123 -2.28 0.22 19.10
N ILE A 124 -0.97 0.06 18.94
CA ILE A 124 0.02 0.85 19.72
C ILE A 124 -0.12 2.33 19.37
N LEU A 125 -0.01 2.66 18.09
CA LEU A 125 -0.19 4.01 17.57
C LEU A 125 -0.48 3.95 16.07
N TYR A 126 -1.49 4.70 15.62
CA TYR A 126 -1.65 5.06 14.22
C TYR A 126 -0.76 6.27 13.91
N SER A 127 0.03 6.19 12.85
CA SER A 127 1.08 7.17 12.52
C SER A 127 0.56 8.62 12.42
N GLY A 128 -0.68 8.81 11.94
CA GLY A 128 -1.30 10.12 11.78
C GLY A 128 -1.92 10.72 13.05
N HIS A 129 -1.92 10.01 14.20
CA HIS A 129 -2.57 10.52 15.41
C HIS A 129 -1.75 11.57 16.16
N GLY A 130 -0.47 11.71 15.85
CA GLY A 130 0.42 12.63 16.53
C GLY A 130 0.89 12.16 17.91
N THR A 131 2.13 12.43 18.21
CA THR A 131 2.75 12.12 19.51
C THR A 131 3.87 13.09 19.82
N THR A 132 4.14 13.29 21.11
CA THR A 132 5.32 13.99 21.63
C THR A 132 6.36 13.03 22.17
N ASP A 133 6.07 11.72 22.16
CA ASP A 133 6.98 10.69 22.67
C ASP A 133 7.95 10.25 21.58
N GLY A 134 9.22 10.66 21.72
CA GLY A 134 10.30 10.33 20.78
C GLY A 134 10.57 8.83 20.67
N SER A 135 10.14 8.00 21.63
CA SER A 135 10.27 6.55 21.54
C SER A 135 9.41 5.96 20.40
N TYR A 136 8.23 6.52 20.16
CA TYR A 136 7.38 6.13 19.04
C TYR A 136 7.95 6.58 17.69
N LEU A 137 8.55 7.79 17.63
CA LEU A 137 9.26 8.22 16.42
C LEU A 137 10.39 7.25 16.10
N LYS A 138 11.21 6.89 17.08
CA LYS A 138 12.28 5.92 16.91
C LYS A 138 11.74 4.57 16.43
N GLN A 139 10.68 4.06 17.03
CA GLN A 139 10.05 2.80 16.65
C GLN A 139 9.53 2.84 15.19
N TYR A 140 8.91 3.96 14.79
CA TYR A 140 8.45 4.16 13.41
C TYR A 140 9.60 4.08 12.43
N VAL A 141 10.68 4.82 12.69
CA VAL A 141 11.88 4.83 11.84
C VAL A 141 12.50 3.44 11.75
N ASP A 142 12.70 2.78 12.90
CA ASP A 142 13.28 1.42 12.95
C ASP A 142 12.43 0.41 12.15
N GLN A 143 11.10 0.51 12.23
CA GLN A 143 10.17 -0.36 11.52
C GLN A 143 10.19 -0.10 10.01
N CYS A 144 10.24 1.17 9.58
CA CYS A 144 10.40 1.53 8.18
C CYS A 144 11.74 1.04 7.61
N LEU A 145 12.84 1.22 8.34
CA LEU A 145 14.16 0.74 7.93
C LEU A 145 14.20 -0.79 7.79
N ALA A 146 13.64 -1.50 8.77
CA ALA A 146 13.54 -2.96 8.70
C ALA A 146 12.70 -3.42 7.50
N GLY A 147 11.63 -2.70 7.17
CA GLY A 147 10.85 -2.95 5.95
C GLY A 147 11.70 -2.76 4.69
N ILE A 148 12.39 -1.62 4.57
CA ILE A 148 13.27 -1.31 3.43
C ILE A 148 14.36 -2.38 3.29
N ASP A 149 14.95 -2.83 4.38
CA ASP A 149 16.02 -3.84 4.39
C ASP A 149 15.57 -5.21 3.88
N THR A 150 14.26 -5.47 3.80
CA THR A 150 13.74 -6.68 3.13
C THR A 150 14.02 -6.71 1.63
N GLY A 151 14.30 -5.56 1.02
CA GLY A 151 14.50 -5.41 -0.42
C GLY A 151 13.25 -5.65 -1.27
N LYS A 152 12.06 -5.68 -0.67
CA LYS A 152 10.79 -5.95 -1.36
C LYS A 152 10.06 -4.69 -1.85
N TYR A 153 10.41 -3.53 -1.31
CA TYR A 153 9.70 -2.29 -1.58
C TYR A 153 10.37 -1.44 -2.65
N LEU A 154 9.55 -0.83 -3.49
CA LEU A 154 9.99 0.12 -4.51
C LEU A 154 10.41 1.46 -3.88
N TYR A 155 9.62 1.95 -2.92
CA TYR A 155 9.89 3.17 -2.16
C TYR A 155 9.05 3.22 -0.87
N LEU A 156 9.41 4.16 0.02
CA LEU A 156 8.62 4.53 1.20
C LEU A 156 7.65 5.66 0.82
N ALA A 157 6.35 5.42 0.97
CA ALA A 157 5.31 6.41 0.76
C ALA A 157 5.13 7.29 1.99
N HIS A 158 4.72 8.53 1.78
CA HIS A 158 4.28 9.50 2.79
C HIS A 158 4.92 9.32 4.20
N PRO A 159 6.26 9.34 4.33
CA PRO A 159 6.92 9.20 5.63
C PRO A 159 6.54 10.31 6.61
N ASP A 160 6.05 11.43 6.10
CA ASP A 160 5.51 12.58 6.82
C ASP A 160 4.08 12.35 7.37
N LEU A 161 3.47 11.19 7.11
CA LEU A 161 2.24 10.78 7.81
C LEU A 161 2.49 10.64 9.31
N PHE A 162 3.70 10.24 9.73
CA PHE A 162 4.04 10.17 11.14
C PHE A 162 4.12 11.58 11.74
N LEU A 163 3.10 11.92 12.53
CA LEU A 163 2.96 13.24 13.12
C LEU A 163 3.69 13.31 14.46
N PHE A 164 4.91 13.88 14.47
CA PHE A 164 5.65 14.15 15.68
C PHE A 164 5.48 15.62 16.09
N ASN A 165 4.97 15.86 17.30
CA ASN A 165 4.69 17.18 17.86
C ASN A 165 5.62 17.53 19.05
N GLY A 166 6.72 16.79 19.22
CA GLY A 166 7.73 17.06 20.24
C GLY A 166 8.68 18.17 19.81
N ASP A 167 9.35 18.78 20.79
CA ASP A 167 10.45 19.69 20.50
C ASP A 167 11.62 18.90 19.86
N GLU A 168 12.28 19.51 18.87
CA GLU A 168 13.52 18.98 18.33
C GLU A 168 14.56 18.93 19.46
N ALA A 169 15.12 17.75 19.73
CA ALA A 169 16.13 17.54 20.77
C ALA A 169 17.53 17.92 20.27
#